data_bb715128551c306b581009d21486ff21
#
_entry.id   bb715128551c306b581009d21486ff21
#
_cell.length_a   1.000
_cell.length_b   1.000
_cell.length_c   1.000
_cell.angle_alpha   90.00
_cell.angle_beta   90.00
_cell.angle_gamma   90.00
#
_symmetry.space_group_name_H-M   'P 1'
#
loop_
_entity.id
_entity.type
_entity.pdbx_description
1 polymer ?
#
loop_
_entity_poly.entity_id
_entity_poly.type
_entity_poly.pdbx_seq_one_letter_code
_entity_poly.pdbx_strand_id
1 'polypeptide(L)'
;MTPSSASARPCILIALVSVLAIAGCQAQTPQGAAPAAPAAPADASTIEGDVAHLKDIVPAQSHTMIDVGYHMSNLWFAVQKENWAFAAFEVDETRNRIRWTLRISPTRKTPDGTVLDMKPLFDGIDKSVVTPLKEAVAAKDMKAFVPAYRAMLEACYQCHKAAGKPYLRPMIPTAPPQTIINYDPAADWPQ
;
A
#
# COMPACT_ATOMS: atom_id res chain seq x y z
N MET A 1 14.29 37.09 62.93
CA MET A 1 14.01 38.54 62.89
C MET A 1 12.64 38.72 62.26
N THR A 2 11.65 38.91 63.13
CA THR A 2 10.31 39.45 62.90
C THR A 2 10.40 40.98 62.77
N PRO A 3 9.39 41.73 62.28
CA PRO A 3 8.01 41.71 62.69
C PRO A 3 7.00 41.85 61.53
N SER A 4 5.79 41.28 61.62
CA SER A 4 4.57 41.76 62.25
C SER A 4 4.11 43.14 61.89
N SER A 5 2.95 43.26 61.26
CA SER A 5 1.97 44.24 61.64
C SER A 5 0.58 43.94 61.11
N ALA A 6 -0.34 43.92 62.03
CA ALA A 6 -1.78 43.78 61.90
C ALA A 6 -2.41 45.16 61.64
N SER A 7 -3.65 45.18 61.25
CA SER A 7 -4.71 46.18 61.48
C SER A 7 -5.63 46.27 60.28
N ALA A 8 -6.93 46.37 60.26
CA ALA A 8 -7.99 46.45 61.25
C ALA A 8 -9.30 46.42 60.43
N ARG A 9 -10.33 45.89 61.03
CA ARG A 9 -11.74 46.00 60.55
C ARG A 9 -12.32 47.35 60.85
N PRO A 10 -13.30 47.79 60.07
CA PRO A 10 -14.55 48.16 60.79
C PRO A 10 -15.81 47.55 60.18
N CYS A 11 -16.71 47.23 61.11
CA CYS A 11 -18.13 46.91 60.88
C CYS A 11 -18.89 48.18 60.49
N ILE A 12 -19.83 48.13 59.59
CA ILE A 12 -20.94 49.09 59.50
C ILE A 12 -22.24 48.34 59.28
N LEU A 13 -23.19 48.74 60.08
CA LEU A 13 -24.54 48.24 60.33
C LEU A 13 -25.53 48.42 59.18
N ILE A 14 -26.36 47.41 58.99
CA ILE A 14 -27.82 47.37 58.95
C ILE A 14 -28.56 48.51 58.25
N ALA A 15 -29.36 48.12 57.26
CA ALA A 15 -30.72 48.64 57.03
C ALA A 15 -31.59 47.55 56.40
N LEU A 16 -32.52 47.01 57.17
CA LEU A 16 -33.64 46.22 56.73
C LEU A 16 -34.64 47.14 55.98
N VAL A 17 -34.86 46.83 54.73
CA VAL A 17 -36.04 47.32 53.99
C VAL A 17 -36.82 46.10 53.51
N SER A 18 -37.93 45.84 54.18
CA SER A 18 -38.90 44.84 53.78
C SER A 18 -39.71 45.38 52.60
N VAL A 19 -39.54 44.80 51.41
CA VAL A 19 -40.43 45.05 50.28
C VAL A 19 -41.27 43.80 50.07
N LEU A 20 -42.60 43.93 50.25
CA LEU A 20 -43.60 42.94 49.91
C LEU A 20 -43.48 42.60 48.40
N ALA A 21 -43.11 41.40 48.09
CA ALA A 21 -43.19 40.88 46.73
C ALA A 21 -44.57 40.32 46.46
N ILE A 22 -45.31 40.93 45.57
CA ILE A 22 -46.56 40.42 44.98
C ILE A 22 -46.20 39.25 44.10
N ALA A 23 -46.66 38.05 44.44
CA ALA A 23 -46.54 36.85 43.61
C ALA A 23 -47.40 36.97 42.35
N GLY A 24 -46.83 37.41 41.26
CA GLY A 24 -47.41 37.26 39.92
C GLY A 24 -47.02 35.90 39.35
N CYS A 25 -48.00 34.98 39.28
CA CYS A 25 -47.86 33.76 38.47
C CYS A 25 -47.72 34.13 37.00
N GLN A 26 -46.51 34.21 36.50
CA GLN A 26 -46.24 34.19 35.08
C GLN A 26 -46.22 32.71 34.66
N ALA A 27 -47.19 32.32 33.85
CA ALA A 27 -47.17 31.06 33.14
C ALA A 27 -45.97 31.06 32.17
N GLN A 28 -44.93 30.28 32.51
CA GLN A 28 -43.85 29.99 31.58
C GLN A 28 -44.41 29.12 30.46
N THR A 29 -44.58 29.71 29.27
CA THR A 29 -44.76 28.93 28.06
C THR A 29 -43.54 28.01 27.92
N PRO A 30 -43.70 26.72 27.60
CA PRO A 30 -42.56 25.88 27.31
C PRO A 30 -41.83 26.45 26.09
N GLN A 31 -40.68 26.98 26.33
CA GLN A 31 -39.75 27.37 25.25
C GLN A 31 -39.40 26.08 24.54
N GLY A 32 -39.96 25.90 23.34
CA GLY A 32 -39.65 24.74 22.50
C GLY A 32 -38.12 24.65 22.38
N ALA A 33 -37.58 23.51 22.81
CA ALA A 33 -36.17 23.22 22.59
C ALA A 33 -35.89 23.40 21.09
N ALA A 34 -34.97 24.31 20.76
CA ALA A 34 -34.49 24.40 19.39
C ALA A 34 -34.07 23.00 18.95
N PRO A 35 -34.39 22.58 17.69
CA PRO A 35 -33.94 21.29 17.22
C PRO A 35 -32.44 21.24 17.37
N ALA A 36 -31.94 20.24 18.09
CA ALA A 36 -30.52 19.99 18.21
C ALA A 36 -29.94 19.93 16.79
N ALA A 37 -28.97 20.77 16.52
CA ALA A 37 -28.22 20.68 15.27
C ALA A 37 -27.80 19.21 15.08
N PRO A 38 -27.93 18.64 13.87
CA PRO A 38 -27.49 17.28 13.64
C PRO A 38 -26.04 17.17 14.10
N ALA A 39 -25.78 16.23 14.99
CA ALA A 39 -24.42 15.94 15.46
C ALA A 39 -23.58 15.76 14.18
N ALA A 40 -22.48 16.53 14.07
CA ALA A 40 -21.50 16.30 13.03
C ALA A 40 -21.14 14.80 13.05
N PRO A 41 -21.02 14.13 11.91
CA PRO A 41 -20.63 12.74 11.88
C PRO A 41 -19.32 12.60 12.65
N ALA A 42 -19.34 11.74 13.67
CA ALA A 42 -18.25 11.56 14.64
C ALA A 42 -17.12 10.74 14.01
N ASP A 43 -16.66 11.04 12.81
CA ASP A 43 -15.44 10.54 12.16
C ASP A 43 -15.27 11.22 10.80
N ALA A 44 -15.12 12.54 10.78
CA ALA A 44 -14.40 13.14 9.68
C ALA A 44 -12.92 12.81 9.91
N SER A 45 -12.44 11.69 9.31
CA SER A 45 -11.00 11.42 9.26
C SER A 45 -10.31 12.64 8.69
N THR A 46 -9.25 13.10 9.32
CA THR A 46 -8.46 14.17 8.75
C THR A 46 -7.72 13.64 7.53
N ILE A 47 -7.47 14.47 6.51
CA ILE A 47 -6.68 14.07 5.33
C ILE A 47 -5.34 13.47 5.76
N GLU A 48 -4.72 14.02 6.78
CA GLU A 48 -3.46 13.52 7.36
C GLU A 48 -3.63 12.12 7.96
N GLY A 49 -4.74 11.87 8.65
CA GLY A 49 -5.09 10.56 9.21
C GLY A 49 -5.34 9.52 8.11
N ASP A 50 -6.07 9.89 7.06
CA ASP A 50 -6.30 9.03 5.90
C ASP A 50 -5.01 8.71 5.16
N VAL A 51 -4.14 9.69 4.96
CA VAL A 51 -2.82 9.49 4.34
C VAL A 51 -1.94 8.59 5.20
N ALA A 52 -1.95 8.74 6.52
CA ALA A 52 -1.21 7.88 7.43
C ALA A 52 -1.72 6.43 7.36
N HIS A 53 -3.05 6.25 7.38
CA HIS A 53 -3.67 4.94 7.22
C HIS A 53 -3.35 4.29 5.87
N LEU A 54 -3.46 5.03 4.76
CA LEU A 54 -3.11 4.53 3.43
C LEU A 54 -1.64 4.09 3.35
N LYS A 55 -0.73 4.81 4.00
CA LYS A 55 0.69 4.42 4.07
C LYS A 55 0.91 3.16 4.89
N ASP A 56 0.13 2.95 5.93
CA ASP A 56 0.24 1.76 6.79
C ASP A 56 -0.24 0.49 6.10
N ILE A 57 -1.29 0.59 5.27
CA ILE A 57 -1.86 -0.55 4.54
C ILE A 57 -1.21 -0.82 3.18
N VAL A 58 -0.26 0.02 2.73
CA VAL A 58 0.46 -0.21 1.46
C VAL A 58 1.23 -1.54 1.53
N PRO A 59 1.05 -2.44 0.54
CA PRO A 59 1.74 -3.72 0.52
C PRO A 59 3.26 -3.57 0.52
N ALA A 60 3.95 -4.34 1.35
CA ALA A 60 5.41 -4.40 1.32
C ALA A 60 5.92 -4.94 -0.02
N GLN A 61 7.16 -4.59 -0.40
CA GLN A 61 7.80 -5.10 -1.63
C GLN A 61 7.74 -6.64 -1.76
N SER A 62 7.88 -7.36 -0.64
CA SER A 62 7.79 -8.83 -0.63
C SER A 62 6.43 -9.33 -1.10
N HIS A 63 5.36 -8.62 -0.79
CA HIS A 63 4.01 -8.97 -1.21
C HIS A 63 3.85 -8.84 -2.73
N THR A 64 4.29 -7.72 -3.29
CA THR A 64 4.23 -7.51 -4.75
C THR A 64 5.17 -8.42 -5.54
N MET A 65 6.28 -8.89 -4.93
CA MET A 65 7.18 -9.86 -5.54
C MET A 65 6.58 -11.27 -5.64
N ILE A 66 5.56 -11.61 -4.85
CA ILE A 66 4.80 -12.86 -5.02
C ILE A 66 4.12 -12.86 -6.38
N ASP A 67 3.49 -11.75 -6.77
CA ASP A 67 2.85 -11.61 -8.08
C ASP A 67 3.86 -11.73 -9.22
N VAL A 68 5.05 -11.12 -9.07
CA VAL A 68 6.14 -11.27 -10.06
C VAL A 68 6.53 -12.73 -10.24
N GLY A 69 6.70 -13.49 -9.14
CA GLY A 69 7.02 -14.92 -9.18
C GLY A 69 5.91 -15.74 -9.82
N TYR A 70 4.65 -15.40 -9.53
CA TYR A 70 3.47 -16.01 -10.12
C TYR A 70 3.44 -15.84 -11.65
N HIS A 71 3.57 -14.61 -12.14
CA HIS A 71 3.54 -14.31 -13.56
C HIS A 71 4.75 -14.92 -14.31
N MET A 72 5.94 -14.86 -13.72
CA MET A 72 7.13 -15.53 -14.31
C MET A 72 6.94 -17.04 -14.42
N SER A 73 6.32 -17.68 -13.43
CA SER A 73 6.05 -19.11 -13.49
C SER A 73 5.02 -19.45 -14.56
N ASN A 74 3.93 -18.71 -14.64
CA ASN A 74 2.90 -18.89 -15.67
C ASN A 74 3.48 -18.68 -17.08
N LEU A 75 4.32 -17.65 -17.26
CA LEU A 75 5.02 -17.40 -18.54
C LEU A 75 5.78 -18.63 -19.02
N TRP A 76 6.53 -19.27 -18.13
CA TRP A 76 7.27 -20.49 -18.48
C TRP A 76 6.35 -21.59 -19.01
N PHE A 77 5.28 -21.92 -18.28
CA PHE A 77 4.37 -22.99 -18.65
C PHE A 77 3.49 -22.65 -19.85
N ALA A 78 3.11 -21.37 -20.02
CA ALA A 78 2.40 -20.91 -21.22
C ALA A 78 3.23 -21.15 -22.47
N VAL A 79 4.52 -20.82 -22.46
CA VAL A 79 5.42 -21.03 -23.60
C VAL A 79 5.67 -22.53 -23.84
N GLN A 80 5.79 -23.36 -22.79
CA GLN A 80 5.92 -24.83 -22.97
C GLN A 80 4.71 -25.46 -23.65
N LYS A 81 3.55 -24.81 -23.60
CA LYS A 81 2.31 -25.22 -24.28
C LYS A 81 2.03 -24.42 -25.55
N GLU A 82 2.99 -23.59 -25.98
CA GLU A 82 2.84 -22.72 -27.14
C GLU A 82 1.64 -21.76 -27.05
N ASN A 83 1.17 -21.50 -25.83
CA ASN A 83 0.12 -20.51 -25.58
C ASN A 83 0.72 -19.11 -25.59
N TRP A 84 1.07 -18.63 -26.78
CA TRP A 84 1.77 -17.37 -26.97
C TRP A 84 0.95 -16.16 -26.57
N ALA A 85 -0.38 -16.21 -26.68
CA ALA A 85 -1.26 -15.13 -26.24
C ALA A 85 -1.19 -14.98 -24.71
N PHE A 86 -1.26 -16.09 -23.98
CA PHE A 86 -1.12 -16.09 -22.53
C PHE A 86 0.32 -15.72 -22.12
N ALA A 87 1.32 -16.22 -22.83
CA ALA A 87 2.71 -15.84 -22.59
C ALA A 87 2.95 -14.32 -22.73
N ALA A 88 2.37 -13.69 -23.75
CA ALA A 88 2.44 -12.24 -23.95
C ALA A 88 1.81 -11.47 -22.80
N PHE A 89 0.66 -11.90 -22.31
CA PHE A 89 0.01 -11.35 -21.12
C PHE A 89 0.93 -11.48 -19.88
N GLU A 90 1.50 -12.66 -19.65
CA GLU A 90 2.28 -12.93 -18.43
C GLU A 90 3.62 -12.17 -18.38
N VAL A 91 4.28 -11.95 -19.52
CA VAL A 91 5.50 -11.13 -19.54
C VAL A 91 5.18 -9.65 -19.31
N ASP A 92 4.04 -9.17 -19.82
CA ASP A 92 3.60 -7.79 -19.56
C ASP A 92 3.18 -7.59 -18.11
N GLU A 93 2.46 -8.54 -17.51
CA GLU A 93 2.12 -8.50 -16.10
C GLU A 93 3.37 -8.57 -15.20
N THR A 94 4.33 -9.43 -15.50
CA THR A 94 5.64 -9.44 -14.81
C THR A 94 6.26 -8.05 -14.77
N ARG A 95 6.36 -7.40 -15.94
CA ARG A 95 6.90 -6.03 -16.06
C ARG A 95 6.09 -5.01 -15.26
N ASN A 96 4.76 -5.09 -15.35
CA ASN A 96 3.84 -4.17 -14.68
C ASN A 96 3.92 -4.31 -13.16
N ARG A 97 4.04 -5.54 -12.61
CA ARG A 97 4.17 -5.78 -11.17
C ARG A 97 5.50 -5.24 -10.62
N ILE A 98 6.59 -5.40 -11.34
CA ILE A 98 7.87 -4.78 -10.96
C ILE A 98 7.73 -3.26 -10.92
N ARG A 99 7.15 -2.64 -11.96
CA ARG A 99 6.91 -1.18 -12.01
C ARG A 99 5.97 -0.71 -10.90
N TRP A 100 4.95 -1.50 -10.58
CA TRP A 100 4.06 -1.21 -9.45
C TRP A 100 4.82 -1.22 -8.13
N THR A 101 5.65 -2.23 -7.89
CA THR A 101 6.53 -2.32 -6.72
C THR A 101 7.39 -1.07 -6.55
N LEU A 102 7.97 -0.58 -7.64
CA LEU A 102 8.81 0.62 -7.62
C LEU A 102 8.03 1.91 -7.34
N ARG A 103 6.75 1.97 -7.72
CA ARG A 103 5.90 3.12 -7.39
C ARG A 103 5.58 3.20 -5.91
N ILE A 104 5.31 2.08 -5.27
CA ILE A 104 4.96 2.03 -3.85
C ILE A 104 6.19 2.00 -2.93
N SER A 105 7.31 1.45 -3.40
CA SER A 105 8.55 1.30 -2.63
C SER A 105 9.77 1.52 -3.53
N PRO A 106 10.07 2.78 -3.91
CA PRO A 106 11.15 3.08 -4.87
C PRO A 106 12.55 2.81 -4.32
N THR A 107 12.69 2.79 -3.01
CA THR A 107 13.98 2.58 -2.34
C THR A 107 13.96 1.37 -1.43
N ARG A 108 15.14 0.82 -1.16
CA ARG A 108 15.35 -0.25 -0.20
C ARG A 108 16.53 0.02 0.70
N LYS A 109 16.32 -0.08 2.02
CA LYS A 109 17.43 -0.11 2.97
C LYS A 109 17.99 -1.53 3.04
N THR A 110 19.28 -1.66 2.76
CA THR A 110 20.03 -2.93 2.84
C THR A 110 20.48 -3.20 4.27
N PRO A 111 20.91 -4.45 4.62
CA PRO A 111 21.34 -4.80 5.98
C PRO A 111 22.50 -3.94 6.51
N ASP A 112 23.37 -3.44 5.65
CA ASP A 112 24.49 -2.55 6.00
C ASP A 112 24.05 -1.08 6.18
N GLY A 113 22.75 -0.79 6.01
CA GLY A 113 22.19 0.55 6.16
C GLY A 113 22.18 1.40 4.91
N THR A 114 22.78 0.94 3.80
CA THR A 114 22.75 1.64 2.51
C THR A 114 21.32 1.75 1.98
N VAL A 115 20.97 2.89 1.40
CA VAL A 115 19.68 3.09 0.72
C VAL A 115 19.88 2.90 -0.77
N LEU A 116 19.32 1.83 -1.30
CA LEU A 116 19.35 1.49 -2.73
C LEU A 116 18.16 2.12 -3.44
N ASP A 117 18.42 2.92 -4.49
CA ASP A 117 17.38 3.34 -5.44
C ASP A 117 17.13 2.19 -6.44
N MET A 118 15.91 1.68 -6.43
CA MET A 118 15.53 0.53 -7.24
C MET A 118 15.16 0.91 -8.68
N LYS A 119 14.83 2.17 -8.93
CA LYS A 119 14.32 2.59 -10.24
C LYS A 119 15.39 2.52 -11.34
N PRO A 120 16.59 3.12 -11.21
CA PRO A 120 17.62 3.02 -12.25
C PRO A 120 18.06 1.58 -12.47
N LEU A 121 18.08 0.75 -11.42
CA LEU A 121 18.41 -0.66 -11.54
C LEU A 121 17.41 -1.39 -12.44
N PHE A 122 16.12 -1.17 -12.22
CA PHE A 122 15.09 -1.79 -13.06
C PHE A 122 15.05 -1.21 -14.47
N ASP A 123 15.25 0.08 -14.67
CA ASP A 123 15.30 0.70 -16.01
C ASP A 123 16.38 0.04 -16.89
N GLY A 124 17.52 -0.35 -16.29
CA GLY A 124 18.55 -1.15 -16.95
C GLY A 124 18.07 -2.56 -17.33
N ILE A 125 17.46 -3.28 -16.36
CA ILE A 125 16.91 -4.62 -16.56
C ILE A 125 15.79 -4.61 -17.62
N ASP A 126 14.91 -3.62 -17.60
CA ASP A 126 13.79 -3.50 -18.53
C ASP A 126 14.26 -3.42 -19.98
N LYS A 127 15.31 -2.65 -20.25
CA LYS A 127 15.89 -2.51 -21.60
C LYS A 127 16.67 -3.75 -22.03
N SER A 128 17.52 -4.29 -21.16
CA SER A 128 18.50 -5.30 -21.52
C SER A 128 17.99 -6.73 -21.45
N VAL A 129 16.91 -6.96 -20.69
CA VAL A 129 16.43 -8.33 -20.39
C VAL A 129 14.93 -8.49 -20.64
N VAL A 130 14.09 -7.60 -20.11
CA VAL A 130 12.64 -7.71 -20.30
C VAL A 130 12.25 -7.51 -21.76
N THR A 131 12.85 -6.53 -22.44
CA THR A 131 12.56 -6.27 -23.85
C THR A 131 12.90 -7.47 -24.75
N PRO A 132 14.10 -8.06 -24.71
CA PRO A 132 14.39 -9.29 -25.47
C PRO A 132 13.47 -10.46 -25.14
N LEU A 133 13.06 -10.64 -23.88
CA LEU A 133 12.11 -11.67 -23.47
C LEU A 133 10.75 -11.46 -24.15
N LYS A 134 10.24 -10.22 -24.16
CA LYS A 134 9.00 -9.87 -24.87
C LYS A 134 9.10 -10.09 -26.37
N GLU A 135 10.21 -9.73 -26.98
CA GLU A 135 10.46 -9.92 -28.42
C GLU A 135 10.43 -11.41 -28.79
N ALA A 136 11.07 -12.27 -27.98
CA ALA A 136 11.04 -13.73 -28.18
C ALA A 136 9.62 -14.30 -28.09
N VAL A 137 8.81 -13.83 -27.12
CA VAL A 137 7.40 -14.23 -26.98
C VAL A 137 6.58 -13.74 -28.18
N ALA A 138 6.75 -12.48 -28.58
CA ALA A 138 6.03 -11.91 -29.74
C ALA A 138 6.38 -12.62 -31.06
N ALA A 139 7.64 -13.02 -31.22
CA ALA A 139 8.10 -13.80 -32.37
C ALA A 139 7.68 -15.29 -32.30
N LYS A 140 7.11 -15.76 -31.18
CA LYS A 140 6.80 -17.17 -30.90
C LYS A 140 8.03 -18.06 -31.04
N ASP A 141 9.18 -17.54 -30.66
CA ASP A 141 10.47 -18.22 -30.83
C ASP A 141 10.92 -18.89 -29.53
N MET A 142 10.69 -20.21 -29.44
CA MET A 142 11.12 -21.01 -28.31
C MET A 142 12.66 -21.00 -28.12
N LYS A 143 13.43 -20.94 -29.21
CA LYS A 143 14.89 -20.96 -29.13
C LYS A 143 15.44 -19.66 -28.55
N ALA A 144 14.82 -18.53 -28.90
CA ALA A 144 15.16 -17.22 -28.32
C ALA A 144 14.57 -17.07 -26.90
N PHE A 145 13.40 -17.62 -26.63
CA PHE A 145 12.74 -17.51 -25.33
C PHE A 145 13.54 -18.12 -24.18
N VAL A 146 14.02 -19.36 -24.33
CA VAL A 146 14.70 -20.07 -23.22
C VAL A 146 15.91 -19.31 -22.69
N PRO A 147 16.87 -18.83 -23.51
CA PRO A 147 17.97 -18.03 -23.00
C PRO A 147 17.53 -16.67 -22.46
N ALA A 148 16.52 -16.01 -23.06
CA ALA A 148 15.99 -14.73 -22.55
C ALA A 148 15.33 -14.91 -21.17
N TYR A 149 14.58 -15.98 -20.96
CA TYR A 149 13.98 -16.32 -19.67
C TYR A 149 15.05 -16.57 -18.60
N ARG A 150 16.12 -17.28 -18.93
CA ARG A 150 17.26 -17.51 -18.02
C ARG A 150 17.96 -16.18 -17.68
N ALA A 151 18.16 -15.31 -18.66
CA ALA A 151 18.72 -13.98 -18.43
C ALA A 151 17.84 -13.15 -17.49
N MET A 152 16.52 -13.27 -17.61
CA MET A 152 15.58 -12.61 -16.68
C MET A 152 15.72 -13.15 -15.25
N LEU A 153 15.81 -14.48 -15.05
CA LEU A 153 16.04 -15.05 -13.71
C LEU A 153 17.38 -14.58 -13.12
N GLU A 154 18.42 -14.50 -13.92
CA GLU A 154 19.73 -13.98 -13.46
C GLU A 154 19.63 -12.51 -13.06
N ALA A 155 18.96 -11.67 -13.86
CA ALA A 155 18.73 -10.26 -13.51
C ALA A 155 17.92 -10.11 -12.21
N CYS A 156 16.89 -10.94 -12.01
CA CYS A 156 16.14 -11.01 -10.76
C CYS A 156 17.08 -11.34 -9.58
N TYR A 157 17.97 -12.31 -9.75
CA TYR A 157 18.91 -12.68 -8.71
C TYR A 157 19.92 -11.59 -8.39
N GLN A 158 20.44 -10.89 -9.40
CA GLN A 158 21.34 -9.75 -9.18
C GLN A 158 20.64 -8.63 -8.39
N CYS A 159 19.36 -8.35 -8.72
CA CYS A 159 18.55 -7.39 -7.99
C CYS A 159 18.33 -7.85 -6.53
N HIS A 160 18.04 -9.13 -6.28
CA HIS A 160 17.90 -9.68 -4.93
C HIS A 160 19.21 -9.54 -4.14
N LYS A 161 20.36 -9.82 -4.76
CA LYS A 161 21.67 -9.63 -4.12
C LYS A 161 21.91 -8.17 -3.74
N ALA A 162 21.68 -7.25 -4.68
CA ALA A 162 21.81 -5.81 -4.44
C ALA A 162 20.89 -5.32 -3.32
N ALA A 163 19.67 -5.90 -3.22
CA ALA A 163 18.69 -5.60 -2.18
C ALA A 163 18.99 -6.28 -0.82
N GLY A 164 20.17 -6.92 -0.66
CA GLY A 164 20.58 -7.62 0.56
C GLY A 164 19.86 -8.94 0.83
N LYS A 165 19.34 -9.59 -0.23
CA LYS A 165 18.61 -10.87 -0.14
C LYS A 165 19.22 -11.98 -1.01
N PRO A 166 20.51 -12.32 -0.86
CA PRO A 166 21.18 -13.31 -1.70
C PRO A 166 20.65 -14.74 -1.54
N TYR A 167 19.85 -14.99 -0.51
CA TYR A 167 19.18 -16.27 -0.27
C TYR A 167 17.93 -16.48 -1.13
N LEU A 168 17.36 -15.42 -1.74
CA LEU A 168 16.25 -15.52 -2.67
C LEU A 168 16.80 -15.77 -4.07
N ARG A 169 16.82 -17.03 -4.47
CA ARG A 169 17.40 -17.49 -5.74
C ARG A 169 16.31 -17.92 -6.70
N PRO A 170 15.98 -17.11 -7.72
CA PRO A 170 15.02 -17.51 -8.75
C PRO A 170 15.52 -18.75 -9.51
N MET A 171 14.58 -19.58 -9.92
CA MET A 171 14.87 -20.80 -10.68
C MET A 171 13.81 -21.01 -11.76
N ILE A 172 14.11 -21.84 -12.75
CA ILE A 172 13.09 -22.31 -13.69
C ILE A 172 12.07 -23.14 -12.89
N PRO A 173 10.76 -22.79 -12.97
CA PRO A 173 9.75 -23.50 -12.20
C PRO A 173 9.59 -24.94 -12.70
N THR A 174 9.39 -25.87 -11.76
CA THR A 174 9.21 -27.29 -12.03
C THR A 174 7.75 -27.73 -12.03
N ALA A 175 6.85 -26.88 -11.50
CA ALA A 175 5.42 -27.08 -11.48
C ALA A 175 4.70 -25.73 -11.62
N PRO A 176 3.49 -25.69 -12.21
CA PRO A 176 2.68 -24.48 -12.27
C PRO A 176 2.36 -23.94 -10.86
N PRO A 177 2.27 -22.61 -10.70
CA PRO A 177 1.99 -22.02 -9.40
C PRO A 177 0.56 -22.29 -8.90
N GLN A 178 -0.35 -22.54 -9.84
CA GLN A 178 -1.75 -22.86 -9.55
C GLN A 178 -2.26 -23.94 -10.52
N THR A 179 -3.21 -24.74 -10.06
CA THR A 179 -3.85 -25.80 -10.85
C THR A 179 -5.15 -25.35 -11.53
N ILE A 180 -5.58 -24.11 -11.31
CA ILE A 180 -6.82 -23.56 -11.85
C ILE A 180 -6.68 -23.01 -13.28
N ILE A 181 -5.44 -22.82 -13.76
CA ILE A 181 -5.17 -22.29 -15.10
C ILE A 181 -4.88 -23.44 -16.06
N ASN A 182 -5.63 -23.50 -17.14
CA ASN A 182 -5.30 -24.37 -18.26
C ASN A 182 -4.37 -23.65 -19.23
N TYR A 183 -3.19 -24.21 -19.47
CA TYR A 183 -2.18 -23.63 -20.38
C TYR A 183 -2.39 -24.02 -21.84
N ASP A 184 -3.26 -25.02 -22.13
CA ASP A 184 -3.54 -25.44 -23.48
C ASP A 184 -4.33 -24.37 -24.24
N PRO A 185 -3.76 -23.78 -25.33
CA PRO A 185 -4.44 -22.73 -26.09
C PRO A 185 -5.66 -23.24 -26.89
N ALA A 186 -5.79 -24.56 -27.05
CA ALA A 186 -6.91 -25.19 -27.75
C ALA A 186 -7.98 -25.78 -26.82
N ALA A 187 -7.83 -25.57 -25.51
CA ALA A 187 -8.78 -26.12 -24.54
C ALA A 187 -10.16 -25.46 -24.67
N ASP A 188 -11.19 -26.26 -24.66
CA ASP A 188 -12.58 -25.79 -24.61
C ASP A 188 -12.92 -25.25 -23.21
N TRP A 189 -13.80 -24.28 -23.17
CA TRP A 189 -14.33 -23.70 -21.91
C TRP A 189 -15.85 -23.95 -21.83
N PRO A 190 -16.39 -24.32 -20.66
CA PRO A 190 -15.73 -24.84 -19.45
C PRO A 190 -15.33 -26.29 -19.61
N GLN A 191 -14.28 -26.73 -18.87
CA GLN A 191 -13.88 -28.15 -18.81
C GLN A 191 -14.51 -28.85 -17.62
#